data_bbba18f07505e1b66d85ad6a83e4f7a4
#
_entry.id   bbba18f07505e1b66d85ad6a83e4f7a4
#
_cell.length_a   1.000
_cell.length_b   1.000
_cell.length_c   1.000
_cell.angle_alpha   90.00
_cell.angle_beta   90.00
_cell.angle_gamma   90.00
#
_symmetry.space_group_name_H-M   'P 1'
#
loop_
_entity.id
_entity.type
_entity.pdbx_description
1 polymer ?
#
loop_
_entity_poly.entity_id
_entity_poly.type
_entity_poly.pdbx_seq_one_letter_code
_entity_poly.pdbx_strand_id
1 'polypeptide(L)'
;MRATQRTAQPAGRLTQRPGAGWLGRRRGRFTVAVAAAVLVLVGVTAQRAAAQTYPDVPKKHWARAHIGWVTDQLIDGRRLLDDYGPKAFKPDRPITRAQMARALALACRRQDRAFTPVALSDVPVDHPYYRDIQIVLKLHLMSATAGAFRPDDPCRVWQADRSIVLMLKLLYPRNDWSMLTALDPRNWRPNSGWTTPAPRFFPFEVAARYLGLRYNHPSIEDGQELSPTEPIGRDEVAYSLHQALTVSAWKVSSLSRFDTVKLPPLSDRQKEIVAFALRYAGHPFVYGGEFPTPDSPYGHQAHGGFDCSGFDWWVMKIHFQYPISVYQRTAAAMAAAAKPRITRAKLKPCDLIFFAPAGPRSAASTVYHAALYLGNGWFIHSTGSTDGVSIASLDWEGWGWHTDLWGGRRLLKAAELLPPTPTPSPSPTPTQSPSASPSPQ
;
A
#
# COMPACT_ATOMS: atom_id res chain seq x y z
N MET A 1 26.24 -26.88 33.37
CA MET A 1 26.67 -26.03 32.25
C MET A 1 25.93 -24.71 32.37
N ARG A 2 26.66 -23.63 32.66
CA ARG A 2 26.07 -22.30 32.98
C ARG A 2 25.73 -21.56 31.68
N ALA A 3 24.44 -21.21 31.47
CA ALA A 3 24.01 -20.35 30.42
C ALA A 3 24.34 -18.90 30.76
N THR A 4 25.15 -18.26 29.96
CA THR A 4 25.44 -16.82 30.02
C THR A 4 24.31 -16.04 29.36
N GLN A 5 23.53 -15.32 30.17
CA GLN A 5 22.59 -14.31 29.73
C GLN A 5 23.38 -13.13 29.11
N ARG A 6 23.20 -12.90 27.82
CA ARG A 6 23.61 -11.63 27.20
C ARG A 6 22.48 -10.61 27.37
N THR A 7 22.76 -9.60 28.19
CA THR A 7 21.94 -8.42 28.33
C THR A 7 21.87 -7.62 27.01
N ALA A 8 20.67 -7.44 26.50
CA ALA A 8 20.40 -6.56 25.37
C ALA A 8 20.58 -5.10 25.80
N GLN A 9 21.42 -4.36 25.10
CA GLN A 9 21.49 -2.91 25.22
C GLN A 9 20.24 -2.26 24.59
N PRO A 10 19.68 -1.19 25.19
CA PRO A 10 18.55 -0.49 24.68
C PRO A 10 18.93 0.30 23.41
N ALA A 11 18.17 0.12 22.34
CA ALA A 11 18.28 0.87 21.11
C ALA A 11 18.06 2.37 21.37
N GLY A 12 19.05 3.18 20.97
CA GLY A 12 19.01 4.63 21.09
C GLY A 12 17.87 5.22 20.27
N ARG A 13 17.11 6.12 20.90
CA ARG A 13 16.10 6.96 20.26
C ARG A 13 16.75 7.79 19.15
N LEU A 14 16.42 7.53 17.90
CA LEU A 14 16.67 8.44 16.80
C LEU A 14 15.62 9.55 16.85
N THR A 15 15.93 10.64 17.54
CA THR A 15 15.19 11.90 17.43
C THR A 15 15.48 12.50 16.05
N GLN A 16 14.47 12.61 15.22
CA GLN A 16 14.54 13.41 14.00
C GLN A 16 14.80 14.87 14.36
N ARG A 17 15.97 15.40 14.00
CA ARG A 17 16.25 16.82 14.06
C ARG A 17 15.75 17.49 12.77
N PRO A 18 14.99 18.58 12.83
CA PRO A 18 14.68 19.38 11.66
C PRO A 18 15.96 20.05 11.14
N GLY A 19 16.24 19.91 9.86
CA GLY A 19 17.37 20.50 9.19
C GLY A 19 17.34 22.03 9.28
N ALA A 20 18.42 22.62 9.78
CA ALA A 20 18.62 24.05 9.83
C ALA A 20 18.84 24.62 8.42
N GLY A 21 18.05 25.64 8.08
CA GLY A 21 18.09 26.32 6.80
C GLY A 21 19.36 27.14 6.57
N TRP A 22 19.82 27.09 5.36
CA TRP A 22 20.84 28.00 4.81
C TRP A 22 20.18 29.28 4.30
N LEU A 23 20.40 30.39 5.02
CA LEU A 23 20.03 31.74 4.58
C LEU A 23 21.12 32.31 3.67
N GLY A 24 20.92 32.18 2.37
CA GLY A 24 21.65 32.88 1.34
C GLY A 24 20.85 34.12 0.87
N ARG A 25 21.30 35.33 1.23
CA ARG A 25 20.70 36.59 0.78
C ARG A 25 20.89 36.80 -0.73
N ARG A 26 19.79 36.78 -1.51
CA ARG A 26 19.68 37.57 -2.74
C ARG A 26 18.33 38.30 -2.75
N ARG A 27 18.39 39.64 -2.70
CA ARG A 27 17.23 40.52 -2.90
C ARG A 27 16.81 40.49 -4.37
N GLY A 28 15.78 39.73 -4.67
CA GLY A 28 14.99 39.82 -5.89
C GLY A 28 13.55 40.09 -5.51
N ARG A 29 13.01 41.26 -5.89
CA ARG A 29 11.59 41.54 -5.73
C ARG A 29 10.80 40.64 -6.67
N PHE A 30 10.31 39.53 -6.17
CA PHE A 30 9.23 38.77 -6.79
C PHE A 30 7.95 39.07 -6.05
N THR A 31 7.04 39.71 -6.76
CA THR A 31 5.65 39.88 -6.35
C THR A 31 5.05 38.50 -6.23
N VAL A 32 4.97 37.96 -5.00
CA VAL A 32 4.26 36.74 -4.73
C VAL A 32 2.78 37.07 -4.81
N ALA A 33 2.16 36.71 -5.93
CA ALA A 33 0.72 36.56 -5.99
C ALA A 33 0.35 35.41 -5.06
N VAL A 34 -0.11 35.70 -3.86
CA VAL A 34 -0.75 34.77 -2.94
C VAL A 34 -2.05 34.35 -3.62
N ALA A 35 -2.02 33.27 -4.35
CA ALA A 35 -3.23 32.57 -4.74
C ALA A 35 -3.81 31.98 -3.45
N ALA A 36 -4.69 32.74 -2.82
CA ALA A 36 -5.56 32.22 -1.77
C ALA A 36 -6.35 31.06 -2.38
N ALA A 37 -5.96 29.83 -2.02
CA ALA A 37 -6.79 28.67 -2.23
C ALA A 37 -8.06 28.90 -1.41
N VAL A 38 -9.10 29.41 -2.06
CA VAL A 38 -10.43 29.49 -1.52
C VAL A 38 -10.87 28.04 -1.31
N LEU A 39 -10.70 27.56 -0.09
CA LEU A 39 -11.49 26.45 0.45
C LEU A 39 -12.95 26.90 0.28
N VAL A 40 -13.62 26.35 -0.73
CA VAL A 40 -15.07 26.37 -0.78
C VAL A 40 -15.56 25.43 0.32
N LEU A 41 -15.42 25.87 1.55
CA LEU A 41 -16.23 25.44 2.67
C LEU A 41 -17.64 25.97 2.37
N VAL A 42 -18.40 25.17 1.61
CA VAL A 42 -19.85 25.35 1.63
C VAL A 42 -20.25 25.18 3.09
N GLY A 43 -20.66 26.31 3.70
CA GLY A 43 -20.95 26.41 5.11
C GLY A 43 -22.09 25.50 5.54
N VAL A 44 -21.71 24.31 5.94
CA VAL A 44 -22.45 23.52 6.91
C VAL A 44 -21.67 23.72 8.20
N THR A 45 -22.22 24.48 9.13
CA THR A 45 -21.72 24.55 10.50
C THR A 45 -21.70 23.13 11.05
N ALA A 46 -20.54 22.48 11.00
CA ALA A 46 -20.34 21.24 11.72
C ALA A 46 -20.47 21.59 13.19
N GLN A 47 -21.65 21.36 13.77
CA GLN A 47 -21.83 21.42 15.19
C GLN A 47 -20.91 20.35 15.80
N ARG A 48 -19.83 20.81 16.45
CA ARG A 48 -19.01 19.88 17.26
C ARG A 48 -19.91 19.41 18.41
N ALA A 49 -20.27 18.13 18.40
CA ALA A 49 -20.79 17.49 19.59
C ALA A 49 -19.73 17.60 20.69
N ALA A 50 -20.18 17.71 21.95
CA ALA A 50 -19.25 17.62 23.08
C ALA A 50 -18.41 16.34 22.91
N ALA A 51 -17.08 16.46 23.03
CA ALA A 51 -16.16 15.35 22.81
C ALA A 51 -16.59 14.12 23.62
N GLN A 52 -17.06 13.09 22.94
CA GLN A 52 -17.61 11.91 23.59
C GLN A 52 -16.46 11.01 24.03
N THR A 53 -16.45 10.65 25.30
CA THR A 53 -15.49 9.70 25.85
C THR A 53 -16.16 8.35 26.01
N TYR A 54 -15.58 7.33 25.40
CA TYR A 54 -16.07 5.97 25.48
C TYR A 54 -15.28 5.20 26.55
N PRO A 55 -15.94 4.59 27.57
CA PRO A 55 -15.26 3.81 28.60
C PRO A 55 -14.43 2.64 28.05
N ASP A 56 -14.86 2.06 26.92
CA ASP A 56 -14.19 0.97 26.23
C ASP A 56 -13.04 1.45 25.31
N VAL A 57 -12.74 2.76 25.28
CA VAL A 57 -11.56 3.34 24.63
C VAL A 57 -10.66 3.97 25.69
N PRO A 58 -9.71 3.22 26.24
CA PRO A 58 -8.79 3.69 27.29
C PRO A 58 -8.05 4.97 26.91
N LYS A 59 -7.62 5.75 27.90
CA LYS A 59 -6.86 7.00 27.63
C LYS A 59 -5.60 6.79 26.81
N LYS A 60 -4.98 5.60 26.90
CA LYS A 60 -3.77 5.22 26.19
C LYS A 60 -4.03 4.50 24.87
N HIS A 61 -5.29 4.27 24.48
CA HIS A 61 -5.62 3.60 23.22
C HIS A 61 -5.06 4.41 22.05
N TRP A 62 -4.31 3.76 21.17
CA TRP A 62 -3.60 4.40 20.06
C TRP A 62 -4.53 5.23 19.15
N ALA A 63 -5.72 4.69 18.82
CA ALA A 63 -6.70 5.34 17.97
C ALA A 63 -7.61 6.35 18.70
N ARG A 64 -7.46 6.59 20.02
CA ARG A 64 -8.39 7.42 20.80
C ARG A 64 -8.69 8.78 20.16
N ALA A 65 -7.67 9.48 19.71
CA ALA A 65 -7.83 10.80 19.09
C ALA A 65 -8.62 10.71 17.77
N HIS A 66 -8.36 9.67 16.99
CA HIS A 66 -9.03 9.42 15.71
C HIS A 66 -10.49 9.02 15.92
N ILE A 67 -10.77 8.17 16.89
CA ILE A 67 -12.13 7.79 17.31
C ILE A 67 -12.92 9.03 17.73
N GLY A 68 -12.36 9.86 18.61
CA GLY A 68 -12.98 11.12 19.00
C GLY A 68 -13.29 12.00 17.80
N TRP A 69 -12.31 12.17 16.89
CA TRP A 69 -12.50 13.00 15.71
C TRP A 69 -13.62 12.51 14.80
N VAL A 70 -13.71 11.22 14.47
CA VAL A 70 -14.75 10.70 13.56
C VAL A 70 -16.13 10.66 14.19
N THR A 71 -16.21 10.49 15.51
CA THR A 71 -17.49 10.49 16.23
C THR A 71 -18.00 11.89 16.54
N ASP A 72 -17.13 12.90 16.58
CA ASP A 72 -17.50 14.30 16.74
C ASP A 72 -17.97 14.95 15.41
N GLN A 73 -17.67 14.33 14.25
CA GLN A 73 -18.16 14.79 12.95
C GLN A 73 -19.65 14.45 12.80
N LEU A 74 -20.51 15.46 12.90
CA LEU A 74 -21.93 15.32 12.59
C LEU A 74 -22.20 15.80 11.17
N ILE A 75 -22.75 14.93 10.35
CA ILE A 75 -23.17 15.20 8.97
C ILE A 75 -24.66 14.88 8.90
N ASP A 76 -25.48 15.89 8.67
CA ASP A 76 -26.96 15.77 8.70
C ASP A 76 -27.47 15.14 9.99
N GLY A 77 -26.90 15.55 11.14
CA GLY A 77 -27.25 15.03 12.45
C GLY A 77 -26.77 13.61 12.76
N ARG A 78 -26.05 12.96 11.85
CA ARG A 78 -25.50 11.60 11.99
C ARG A 78 -23.98 11.66 12.19
N ARG A 79 -23.47 10.85 13.13
CA ARG A 79 -22.00 10.73 13.31
C ARG A 79 -21.38 10.08 12.08
N LEU A 80 -20.19 10.58 11.67
CA LEU A 80 -19.45 10.01 10.52
C LEU A 80 -19.21 8.52 10.72
N LEU A 81 -18.77 8.11 11.90
CA LEU A 81 -18.71 6.71 12.29
C LEU A 81 -19.60 6.47 13.50
N ASP A 82 -20.51 5.50 13.40
CA ASP A 82 -21.45 5.18 14.47
C ASP A 82 -20.73 4.72 15.73
N ASP A 83 -21.35 5.02 16.86
CA ASP A 83 -21.08 4.34 18.12
C ASP A 83 -22.19 3.30 18.43
N TYR A 84 -21.99 2.55 19.51
CA TYR A 84 -22.99 1.63 20.05
C TYR A 84 -23.71 2.24 21.23
N GLY A 85 -24.00 3.55 21.14
CA GLY A 85 -24.57 4.37 22.20
C GLY A 85 -23.48 5.08 23.03
N PRO A 86 -23.87 5.88 24.04
CA PRO A 86 -22.98 6.81 24.72
C PRO A 86 -21.85 6.13 25.53
N LYS A 87 -21.87 4.82 25.69
CA LYS A 87 -20.93 4.07 26.54
C LYS A 87 -20.02 3.12 25.79
N ALA A 88 -20.19 2.94 24.47
CA ALA A 88 -19.39 1.95 23.74
C ALA A 88 -19.09 2.38 22.30
N PHE A 89 -17.82 2.31 21.92
CA PHE A 89 -17.36 2.44 20.54
C PHE A 89 -17.01 1.08 19.92
N LYS A 90 -16.52 0.14 20.74
CA LYS A 90 -16.06 -1.19 20.35
C LYS A 90 -14.89 -1.11 19.33
N PRO A 91 -13.74 -0.57 19.72
CA PRO A 91 -12.63 -0.30 18.80
C PRO A 91 -12.18 -1.54 18.02
N ASP A 92 -11.91 -2.65 18.69
CA ASP A 92 -11.37 -3.87 18.09
C ASP A 92 -12.41 -4.69 17.30
N ARG A 93 -13.70 -4.28 17.36
CA ARG A 93 -14.73 -5.00 16.62
C ARG A 93 -14.60 -4.74 15.13
N PRO A 94 -14.61 -5.78 14.27
CA PRO A 94 -14.65 -5.58 12.83
C PRO A 94 -15.83 -4.70 12.42
N ILE A 95 -15.55 -3.70 11.56
CA ILE A 95 -16.64 -2.91 10.97
C ILE A 95 -17.41 -3.74 9.96
N THR A 96 -18.74 -3.64 9.97
CA THR A 96 -19.53 -4.30 8.94
C THR A 96 -19.50 -3.51 7.62
N ARG A 97 -19.80 -4.19 6.52
CA ARG A 97 -19.89 -3.55 5.20
C ARG A 97 -20.97 -2.47 5.17
N ALA A 98 -22.10 -2.66 5.88
CA ALA A 98 -23.13 -1.65 6.00
C ALA A 98 -22.69 -0.41 6.79
N GLN A 99 -21.96 -0.60 7.89
CA GLN A 99 -21.39 0.51 8.66
C GLN A 99 -20.34 1.29 7.84
N MET A 100 -19.50 0.58 7.08
CA MET A 100 -18.55 1.21 6.18
C MET A 100 -19.26 1.99 5.06
N ALA A 101 -20.32 1.43 4.47
CA ALA A 101 -21.14 2.11 3.47
C ALA A 101 -21.71 3.43 4.00
N ARG A 102 -22.24 3.42 5.23
CA ARG A 102 -22.72 4.64 5.87
C ARG A 102 -21.64 5.69 6.05
N ALA A 103 -20.48 5.31 6.58
CA ALA A 103 -19.39 6.25 6.79
C ALA A 103 -18.93 6.91 5.47
N LEU A 104 -18.82 6.13 4.40
CA LEU A 104 -18.45 6.63 3.07
C LEU A 104 -19.53 7.52 2.46
N ALA A 105 -20.83 7.15 2.58
CA ALA A 105 -21.94 7.95 2.09
C ALA A 105 -21.98 9.33 2.77
N LEU A 106 -21.81 9.36 4.09
CA LEU A 106 -21.73 10.59 4.88
C LEU A 106 -20.50 11.42 4.49
N ALA A 107 -19.31 10.83 4.40
CA ALA A 107 -18.09 11.51 4.04
C ALA A 107 -18.20 12.18 2.65
N CYS A 108 -18.89 11.55 1.70
CA CYS A 108 -19.15 12.12 0.38
C CYS A 108 -20.26 13.17 0.37
N ARG A 109 -21.01 13.37 1.47
CA ARG A 109 -22.16 14.31 1.54
C ARG A 109 -23.13 14.14 0.37
N ARG A 110 -23.48 12.88 0.04
CA ARG A 110 -24.29 12.52 -1.14
C ARG A 110 -25.67 11.97 -0.79
N GLN A 111 -26.17 12.25 0.40
CA GLN A 111 -27.44 11.67 0.91
C GLN A 111 -28.68 12.15 0.16
N ASP A 112 -28.63 13.36 -0.40
CA ASP A 112 -29.78 13.99 -1.07
C ASP A 112 -29.88 13.66 -2.57
N ARG A 113 -28.96 12.88 -3.10
CA ARG A 113 -29.03 12.52 -4.52
C ARG A 113 -30.09 11.48 -4.78
N ALA A 114 -30.99 11.81 -5.69
CA ALA A 114 -31.87 10.84 -6.28
C ALA A 114 -31.03 9.73 -6.96
N PHE A 115 -31.41 8.49 -6.76
CA PHE A 115 -30.80 7.32 -7.39
C PHE A 115 -31.87 6.32 -7.82
N THR A 116 -31.60 5.60 -8.89
CA THR A 116 -32.36 4.41 -9.21
C THR A 116 -31.86 3.28 -8.34
N PRO A 117 -32.68 2.70 -7.46
CA PRO A 117 -32.24 1.64 -6.59
C PRO A 117 -31.73 0.42 -7.35
N VAL A 118 -30.63 -0.15 -6.86
CA VAL A 118 -30.17 -1.48 -7.29
C VAL A 118 -30.94 -2.52 -6.46
N ALA A 119 -31.57 -3.47 -7.13
CA ALA A 119 -32.24 -4.57 -6.42
C ALA A 119 -31.17 -5.47 -5.77
N LEU A 120 -31.32 -5.69 -4.47
CA LEU A 120 -30.45 -6.53 -3.66
C LEU A 120 -31.29 -7.58 -2.94
N SER A 121 -30.81 -8.82 -2.95
CA SER A 121 -31.53 -9.94 -2.33
C SER A 121 -31.49 -9.94 -0.80
N ASP A 122 -30.51 -9.21 -0.23
CA ASP A 122 -30.18 -9.23 1.20
C ASP A 122 -30.26 -7.84 1.87
N VAL A 123 -30.76 -6.82 1.16
CA VAL A 123 -30.94 -5.46 1.71
C VAL A 123 -32.34 -4.96 1.37
N PRO A 124 -33.36 -5.28 2.18
CA PRO A 124 -34.71 -4.80 1.98
C PRO A 124 -34.79 -3.28 2.20
N VAL A 125 -35.86 -2.64 1.70
CA VAL A 125 -36.01 -1.16 1.70
C VAL A 125 -36.05 -0.57 3.11
N ASP A 126 -36.50 -1.31 4.07
CA ASP A 126 -36.55 -0.95 5.51
C ASP A 126 -35.26 -1.23 6.27
N HIS A 127 -34.22 -1.77 5.59
CA HIS A 127 -32.92 -2.00 6.22
C HIS A 127 -32.31 -0.67 6.68
N PRO A 128 -31.79 -0.56 7.94
CA PRO A 128 -31.31 0.70 8.53
C PRO A 128 -30.27 1.45 7.68
N TYR A 129 -29.48 0.72 6.91
CA TYR A 129 -28.44 1.27 6.03
C TYR A 129 -28.81 1.23 4.53
N TYR A 130 -30.08 0.94 4.19
CA TYR A 130 -30.51 0.80 2.79
C TYR A 130 -30.04 1.97 1.93
N ARG A 131 -30.36 3.19 2.34
CA ARG A 131 -30.02 4.41 1.59
C ARG A 131 -28.51 4.58 1.43
N ASP A 132 -27.73 4.37 2.49
CA ASP A 132 -26.27 4.50 2.47
C ASP A 132 -25.64 3.46 1.54
N ILE A 133 -26.14 2.23 1.56
CA ILE A 133 -25.72 1.14 0.66
C ILE A 133 -26.00 1.51 -0.81
N GLN A 134 -27.20 2.00 -1.11
CA GLN A 134 -27.54 2.43 -2.47
C GLN A 134 -26.64 3.58 -2.95
N ILE A 135 -26.30 4.54 -2.09
CA ILE A 135 -25.40 5.65 -2.40
C ILE A 135 -23.99 5.13 -2.77
N VAL A 136 -23.39 4.26 -1.96
CA VAL A 136 -22.04 3.75 -2.23
C VAL A 136 -21.97 2.85 -3.45
N LEU A 137 -23.04 2.12 -3.76
CA LEU A 137 -23.15 1.35 -5.02
C LEU A 137 -23.23 2.29 -6.22
N LYS A 138 -24.07 3.33 -6.16
CA LYS A 138 -24.19 4.35 -7.21
C LYS A 138 -22.89 5.10 -7.46
N LEU A 139 -22.13 5.36 -6.40
CA LEU A 139 -20.82 6.03 -6.48
C LEU A 139 -19.67 5.06 -6.81
N HIS A 140 -19.94 3.79 -6.97
CA HIS A 140 -18.94 2.73 -7.21
C HIS A 140 -17.86 2.64 -6.11
N LEU A 141 -18.15 3.09 -4.90
CA LEU A 141 -17.25 3.00 -3.77
C LEU A 141 -17.15 1.57 -3.23
N MET A 142 -18.30 0.89 -3.19
CA MET A 142 -18.42 -0.51 -2.83
C MET A 142 -19.18 -1.26 -3.93
N SER A 143 -19.19 -2.59 -3.87
CA SER A 143 -19.84 -3.44 -4.87
C SER A 143 -20.69 -4.52 -4.20
N ALA A 144 -21.76 -4.91 -4.88
CA ALA A 144 -22.49 -6.15 -4.63
C ALA A 144 -21.97 -7.27 -5.52
N THR A 145 -22.15 -8.51 -5.10
CA THR A 145 -21.75 -9.70 -5.86
C THR A 145 -22.94 -10.63 -5.96
N ALA A 146 -23.26 -11.09 -7.15
CA ALA A 146 -24.40 -11.95 -7.44
C ALA A 146 -25.73 -11.43 -6.83
N GLY A 147 -25.96 -10.10 -6.91
CA GLY A 147 -27.17 -9.47 -6.37
C GLY A 147 -27.21 -9.30 -4.84
N ALA A 148 -26.17 -9.65 -4.11
CA ALA A 148 -26.07 -9.51 -2.65
C ALA A 148 -24.99 -8.50 -2.25
N PHE A 149 -25.31 -7.62 -1.30
CA PHE A 149 -24.37 -6.64 -0.73
C PHE A 149 -23.61 -7.21 0.48
N ARG A 150 -24.22 -8.14 1.21
CA ARG A 150 -23.73 -8.73 2.47
C ARG A 150 -23.48 -7.67 3.54
N PRO A 151 -24.55 -6.99 4.01
CA PRO A 151 -24.44 -5.83 4.89
C PRO A 151 -23.74 -6.13 6.22
N ASP A 152 -23.95 -7.33 6.77
CA ASP A 152 -23.44 -7.74 8.08
C ASP A 152 -22.07 -8.41 8.03
N ASP A 153 -21.58 -8.74 6.83
CA ASP A 153 -20.23 -9.28 6.68
C ASP A 153 -19.19 -8.25 7.16
N PRO A 154 -18.10 -8.70 7.79
CA PRO A 154 -16.99 -7.83 8.12
C PRO A 154 -16.36 -7.24 6.86
N CYS A 155 -16.06 -5.95 6.89
CA CYS A 155 -15.26 -5.30 5.86
C CYS A 155 -13.79 -5.73 6.01
N ARG A 156 -13.12 -6.05 4.91
CA ARG A 156 -11.69 -6.40 4.90
C ARG A 156 -10.84 -5.16 4.68
N VAL A 157 -9.58 -5.20 5.10
CA VAL A 157 -8.61 -4.09 4.94
C VAL A 157 -8.60 -3.60 3.49
N TRP A 158 -8.35 -4.46 2.49
CA TRP A 158 -8.32 -4.04 1.09
C TRP A 158 -9.62 -3.42 0.57
N GLN A 159 -10.77 -3.82 1.13
CA GLN A 159 -12.07 -3.25 0.77
C GLN A 159 -12.22 -1.83 1.32
N ALA A 160 -11.79 -1.61 2.56
CA ALA A 160 -11.78 -0.29 3.18
C ALA A 160 -10.82 0.64 2.43
N ASP A 161 -9.59 0.22 2.19
CA ASP A 161 -8.57 1.02 1.48
C ASP A 161 -9.02 1.39 0.08
N ARG A 162 -9.54 0.41 -0.69
CA ARG A 162 -10.12 0.68 -2.00
C ARG A 162 -11.25 1.72 -1.93
N SER A 163 -12.16 1.53 -1.00
CA SER A 163 -13.34 2.41 -0.89
C SER A 163 -12.96 3.82 -0.47
N ILE A 164 -12.01 3.97 0.45
CA ILE A 164 -11.51 5.28 0.90
C ILE A 164 -10.72 5.98 -0.21
N VAL A 165 -9.87 5.28 -0.96
CA VAL A 165 -9.16 5.86 -2.11
C VAL A 165 -10.13 6.31 -3.20
N LEU A 166 -11.19 5.53 -3.49
CA LEU A 166 -12.24 5.93 -4.42
C LEU A 166 -13.07 7.11 -3.90
N MET A 167 -13.32 7.19 -2.59
CA MET A 167 -13.91 8.36 -1.94
C MET A 167 -13.03 9.61 -2.17
N LEU A 168 -11.73 9.51 -1.95
CA LEU A 168 -10.80 10.62 -2.22
C LEU A 168 -10.84 11.06 -3.67
N LYS A 169 -10.97 10.12 -4.62
CA LYS A 169 -11.16 10.45 -6.04
C LYS A 169 -12.40 11.32 -6.28
N LEU A 170 -13.48 11.09 -5.56
CA LEU A 170 -14.69 11.91 -5.63
C LEU A 170 -14.53 13.28 -4.93
N LEU A 171 -13.75 13.34 -3.85
CA LEU A 171 -13.50 14.58 -3.09
C LEU A 171 -12.48 15.49 -3.78
N TYR A 172 -11.55 14.91 -4.54
CA TYR A 172 -10.50 15.62 -5.28
C TYR A 172 -10.63 15.36 -6.80
N PRO A 173 -11.75 15.76 -7.44
CA PRO A 173 -12.04 15.43 -8.85
C PRO A 173 -11.14 16.15 -9.86
N ARG A 174 -10.40 17.18 -9.42
CA ARG A 174 -9.45 17.92 -10.26
C ARG A 174 -8.06 17.27 -10.31
N ASN A 175 -7.79 16.30 -9.44
CA ASN A 175 -6.53 15.58 -9.45
C ASN A 175 -6.53 14.53 -10.57
N ASP A 176 -5.35 14.28 -11.11
CA ASP A 176 -5.17 13.15 -12.01
C ASP A 176 -5.16 11.84 -11.20
N TRP A 177 -6.01 10.90 -11.59
CA TRP A 177 -6.15 9.58 -10.99
C TRP A 177 -5.76 8.45 -11.96
N SER A 178 -5.06 8.79 -13.05
CA SER A 178 -4.50 7.82 -14.00
C SER A 178 -3.54 6.85 -13.33
N MET A 179 -2.93 7.28 -12.21
CA MET A 179 -2.04 6.45 -11.40
C MET A 179 -2.69 5.14 -10.92
N LEU A 180 -4.00 5.09 -10.71
CA LEU A 180 -4.67 3.84 -10.35
C LEU A 180 -4.61 2.80 -11.49
N THR A 181 -4.61 3.26 -12.73
CA THR A 181 -4.42 2.42 -13.92
C THR A 181 -2.93 2.10 -14.12
N ALA A 182 -2.06 3.08 -13.93
CA ALA A 182 -0.62 2.90 -14.05
C ALA A 182 -0.07 1.92 -13.00
N LEU A 183 -0.59 1.99 -11.77
CA LEU A 183 -0.23 1.07 -10.68
C LEU A 183 -0.74 -0.36 -10.86
N ASP A 184 -1.68 -0.60 -11.79
CA ASP A 184 -2.12 -1.97 -12.05
C ASP A 184 -0.99 -2.77 -12.72
N PRO A 185 -0.40 -3.78 -12.07
CA PRO A 185 0.73 -4.51 -12.64
C PRO A 185 0.41 -5.20 -13.97
N ARG A 186 -0.86 -5.41 -14.29
CA ARG A 186 -1.30 -5.94 -15.59
C ARG A 186 -0.99 -4.98 -16.74
N ASN A 187 -0.81 -3.69 -16.45
CA ASN A 187 -0.46 -2.65 -17.43
C ASN A 187 1.04 -2.45 -17.57
N TRP A 188 1.88 -3.02 -16.73
CA TRP A 188 3.34 -2.80 -16.77
C TRP A 188 4.02 -3.43 -17.99
N ARG A 189 3.49 -4.52 -18.50
CA ARG A 189 3.81 -5.20 -19.78
C ARG A 189 5.29 -5.16 -20.18
N PRO A 190 6.20 -5.67 -19.34
CA PRO A 190 7.62 -5.68 -19.67
C PRO A 190 7.91 -6.54 -20.92
N ASN A 191 7.09 -7.56 -21.17
CA ASN A 191 7.16 -8.46 -22.30
C ASN A 191 5.74 -8.86 -22.75
N SER A 192 5.61 -9.30 -24.01
CA SER A 192 4.37 -9.91 -24.48
C SER A 192 4.04 -11.18 -23.67
N GLY A 193 2.77 -11.37 -23.36
CA GLY A 193 2.28 -12.57 -22.66
C GLY A 193 2.57 -12.63 -21.16
N TRP A 194 3.20 -11.61 -20.54
CA TRP A 194 3.37 -11.59 -19.09
C TRP A 194 2.03 -11.31 -18.41
N THR A 195 1.59 -12.28 -17.61
CA THR A 195 0.44 -12.15 -16.72
C THR A 195 0.94 -12.16 -15.28
N THR A 196 0.61 -11.10 -14.53
CA THR A 196 1.00 -11.04 -13.12
C THR A 196 -0.13 -11.57 -12.23
N PRO A 197 0.18 -12.40 -11.22
CA PRO A 197 -0.77 -12.82 -10.21
C PRO A 197 -0.98 -11.75 -9.12
N ALA A 198 -0.55 -10.53 -9.32
CA ALA A 198 -0.72 -9.45 -8.36
C ALA A 198 -2.20 -9.29 -7.99
N PRO A 199 -2.50 -9.01 -6.71
CA PRO A 199 -3.86 -8.81 -6.26
C PRO A 199 -4.55 -7.66 -7.00
N ARG A 200 -5.84 -7.78 -7.31
CA ARG A 200 -6.61 -6.71 -7.97
C ARG A 200 -6.69 -5.43 -7.14
N PHE A 201 -6.47 -5.53 -5.85
CA PHE A 201 -6.44 -4.38 -4.94
C PHE A 201 -5.08 -3.68 -4.90
N PHE A 202 -4.04 -4.21 -5.55
CA PHE A 202 -2.68 -3.65 -5.55
C PHE A 202 -2.62 -2.12 -5.72
N PRO A 203 -3.29 -1.49 -6.71
CA PRO A 203 -3.24 -0.04 -6.88
C PRO A 203 -3.78 0.74 -5.67
N PHE A 204 -4.79 0.19 -5.03
CA PHE A 204 -5.45 0.84 -3.89
C PHE A 204 -4.63 0.69 -2.61
N GLU A 205 -4.01 -0.47 -2.38
CA GLU A 205 -3.09 -0.67 -1.27
C GLU A 205 -1.88 0.26 -1.37
N VAL A 206 -1.26 0.35 -2.55
CA VAL A 206 -0.13 1.25 -2.78
C VAL A 206 -0.54 2.71 -2.53
N ALA A 207 -1.70 3.14 -3.04
CA ALA A 207 -2.19 4.49 -2.86
C ALA A 207 -2.54 4.77 -1.39
N ALA A 208 -3.23 3.87 -0.71
CA ALA A 208 -3.62 4.02 0.68
C ALA A 208 -2.40 4.15 1.59
N ARG A 209 -1.41 3.27 1.42
CA ARG A 209 -0.16 3.29 2.20
C ARG A 209 0.66 4.54 1.92
N TYR A 210 0.80 4.94 0.67
CA TYR A 210 1.48 6.18 0.29
C TYR A 210 0.83 7.42 0.92
N LEU A 211 -0.49 7.45 1.00
CA LEU A 211 -1.24 8.54 1.63
C LEU A 211 -1.18 8.50 3.17
N GLY A 212 -0.72 7.41 3.76
CA GLY A 212 -0.66 7.21 5.21
C GLY A 212 -2.04 6.88 5.80
N LEU A 213 -2.87 6.13 5.06
CA LEU A 213 -4.20 5.72 5.53
C LEU A 213 -4.16 4.48 6.44
N ARG A 214 -3.01 3.81 6.53
CA ARG A 214 -2.78 2.68 7.43
C ARG A 214 -1.89 3.14 8.58
N TYR A 215 -2.17 2.62 9.77
CA TYR A 215 -1.37 2.89 10.95
C TYR A 215 -0.33 1.79 11.10
N ASN A 216 0.93 2.17 11.23
CA ASN A 216 2.00 1.24 11.57
C ASN A 216 2.12 1.20 13.09
N HIS A 217 1.76 0.08 13.68
CA HIS A 217 1.82 -0.12 15.11
C HIS A 217 3.27 -0.13 15.61
N PRO A 218 3.54 0.40 16.81
CA PRO A 218 4.86 0.22 17.43
C PRO A 218 5.19 -1.27 17.56
N SER A 219 6.46 -1.65 17.50
CA SER A 219 6.88 -3.06 17.51
C SER A 219 6.37 -3.89 18.71
N ILE A 220 6.01 -3.24 19.81
CA ILE A 220 5.38 -3.89 20.96
C ILE A 220 3.88 -4.22 20.74
N GLU A 221 3.30 -3.65 19.70
CA GLU A 221 1.90 -3.80 19.28
C GLU A 221 1.79 -4.42 17.88
N ASP A 222 2.88 -4.92 17.29
CA ASP A 222 2.89 -5.57 15.95
C ASP A 222 1.85 -6.70 15.82
N GLY A 223 1.37 -7.27 16.92
CA GLY A 223 0.26 -8.23 16.92
C GLY A 223 -1.10 -7.64 16.53
N GLN A 224 -1.23 -6.32 16.44
CA GLN A 224 -2.43 -5.59 16.01
C GLN A 224 -2.39 -5.25 14.51
N GLU A 225 -1.27 -5.48 13.85
CA GLU A 225 -1.14 -5.27 12.41
C GLU A 225 -2.16 -6.12 11.64
N LEU A 226 -2.55 -5.66 10.45
CA LEU A 226 -3.54 -6.35 9.64
C LEU A 226 -3.08 -6.56 8.21
N SER A 227 -3.21 -7.78 7.73
CA SER A 227 -3.03 -8.12 6.32
C SER A 227 -4.24 -7.69 5.47
N PRO A 228 -4.08 -7.46 4.16
CA PRO A 228 -5.16 -6.95 3.31
C PRO A 228 -6.45 -7.76 3.33
N THR A 229 -6.38 -9.05 3.59
CA THR A 229 -7.54 -9.96 3.57
C THR A 229 -8.21 -10.15 4.93
N GLU A 230 -7.69 -9.56 5.98
CA GLU A 230 -8.26 -9.64 7.33
C GLU A 230 -9.40 -8.65 7.53
N PRO A 231 -10.33 -8.96 8.45
CA PRO A 231 -11.36 -8.02 8.88
C PRO A 231 -10.73 -6.78 9.52
N ILE A 232 -11.15 -5.58 9.11
CA ILE A 232 -10.62 -4.33 9.65
C ILE A 232 -11.39 -3.89 10.90
N GLY A 233 -10.67 -3.52 11.96
CA GLY A 233 -11.20 -2.97 13.20
C GLY A 233 -11.83 -1.58 13.00
N ARG A 234 -12.72 -1.21 13.87
CA ARG A 234 -13.39 0.11 13.85
C ARG A 234 -12.42 1.23 14.20
N ASP A 235 -11.44 0.97 15.03
CA ASP A 235 -10.34 1.88 15.38
C ASP A 235 -9.44 2.17 14.17
N GLU A 236 -9.08 1.14 13.42
CA GLU A 236 -8.34 1.25 12.17
C GLU A 236 -9.11 2.08 11.13
N VAL A 237 -10.42 1.84 11.00
CA VAL A 237 -11.27 2.64 10.10
C VAL A 237 -11.38 4.08 10.58
N ALA A 238 -11.45 4.32 11.89
CA ALA A 238 -11.45 5.68 12.44
C ALA A 238 -10.15 6.42 12.10
N TYR A 239 -9.01 5.74 12.21
CA TYR A 239 -7.73 6.29 11.76
C TYR A 239 -7.75 6.60 10.27
N SER A 240 -8.08 5.62 9.43
CA SER A 240 -8.07 5.76 7.98
C SER A 240 -8.99 6.87 7.48
N LEU A 241 -10.20 6.99 8.02
CA LEU A 241 -11.14 8.08 7.69
C LEU A 241 -10.63 9.45 8.15
N HIS A 242 -10.08 9.54 9.36
CA HIS A 242 -9.49 10.79 9.84
C HIS A 242 -8.35 11.23 8.92
N GLN A 243 -7.41 10.36 8.60
CA GLN A 243 -6.30 10.65 7.69
C GLN A 243 -6.81 11.07 6.31
N ALA A 244 -7.74 10.31 5.74
CA ALA A 244 -8.27 10.58 4.41
C ALA A 244 -9.00 11.94 4.33
N LEU A 245 -9.78 12.31 5.34
CA LEU A 245 -10.57 13.54 5.34
C LEU A 245 -9.77 14.77 5.77
N THR A 246 -8.56 14.58 6.28
CA THR A 246 -7.62 15.66 6.63
C THR A 246 -6.38 15.71 5.75
N VAL A 247 -6.24 14.77 4.81
CA VAL A 247 -5.11 14.76 3.88
C VAL A 247 -5.05 16.03 3.05
N SER A 248 -3.85 16.59 2.89
CA SER A 248 -3.68 17.80 2.08
C SER A 248 -3.86 17.52 0.58
N ALA A 249 -4.43 18.46 -0.16
CA ALA A 249 -4.57 18.37 -1.61
C ALA A 249 -3.22 18.12 -2.30
N TRP A 250 -2.14 18.69 -1.79
CA TRP A 250 -0.78 18.45 -2.28
C TRP A 250 -0.37 16.98 -2.14
N LYS A 251 -0.66 16.36 -1.00
CA LYS A 251 -0.33 14.94 -0.78
C LYS A 251 -1.13 14.05 -1.74
N VAL A 252 -2.41 14.36 -1.96
CA VAL A 252 -3.24 13.62 -2.94
C VAL A 252 -2.73 13.82 -4.36
N SER A 253 -2.37 15.05 -4.76
CA SER A 253 -1.84 15.30 -6.12
C SER A 253 -0.50 14.62 -6.35
N SER A 254 0.30 14.41 -5.31
CA SER A 254 1.59 13.72 -5.42
C SER A 254 1.48 12.22 -5.77
N LEU A 255 0.27 11.65 -5.78
CA LEU A 255 0.01 10.30 -6.31
C LEU A 255 0.34 10.19 -7.80
N SER A 256 0.31 11.27 -8.57
CA SER A 256 0.69 11.28 -10.00
C SER A 256 2.12 10.79 -10.26
N ARG A 257 2.99 10.82 -9.25
CA ARG A 257 4.34 10.25 -9.37
C ARG A 257 4.36 8.74 -9.69
N PHE A 258 3.27 8.04 -9.49
CA PHE A 258 3.13 6.65 -9.88
C PHE A 258 2.75 6.46 -11.36
N ASP A 259 2.40 7.51 -12.10
CA ASP A 259 1.98 7.42 -13.51
C ASP A 259 3.08 6.88 -14.42
N THR A 260 4.34 6.99 -13.99
CA THR A 260 5.52 6.59 -14.74
C THR A 260 5.97 5.15 -14.49
N VAL A 261 5.21 4.37 -13.70
CA VAL A 261 5.62 2.99 -13.40
C VAL A 261 5.62 2.12 -14.65
N LYS A 262 6.82 1.68 -15.02
CA LYS A 262 7.07 0.77 -16.16
C LYS A 262 8.25 -0.12 -15.83
N LEU A 263 8.14 -1.39 -16.18
CA LEU A 263 9.27 -2.31 -16.04
C LEU A 263 10.02 -2.45 -17.35
N PRO A 264 11.35 -2.67 -17.33
CA PRO A 264 12.10 -3.05 -18.53
C PRO A 264 11.73 -4.48 -18.93
N PRO A 265 12.13 -4.93 -20.13
CA PRO A 265 12.03 -6.35 -20.49
C PRO A 265 12.65 -7.24 -19.41
N LEU A 266 11.93 -8.27 -19.01
CA LEU A 266 12.32 -9.22 -17.96
C LEU A 266 12.63 -10.58 -18.58
N SER A 267 13.64 -11.28 -18.06
CA SER A 267 13.80 -12.71 -18.30
C SER A 267 12.64 -13.50 -17.67
N ASP A 268 12.49 -14.77 -18.05
CA ASP A 268 11.41 -15.59 -17.46
C ASP A 268 11.61 -15.75 -15.96
N ARG A 269 12.84 -15.91 -15.50
CA ARG A 269 13.15 -16.00 -14.06
C ARG A 269 12.83 -14.69 -13.32
N GLN A 270 13.13 -13.55 -13.92
CA GLN A 270 12.76 -12.25 -13.34
C GLN A 270 11.25 -12.04 -13.28
N LYS A 271 10.50 -12.48 -14.30
CA LYS A 271 9.03 -12.44 -14.29
C LYS A 271 8.44 -13.23 -13.12
N GLU A 272 8.95 -14.44 -12.87
CA GLU A 272 8.52 -15.28 -11.74
C GLU A 272 8.75 -14.60 -10.40
N ILE A 273 9.97 -14.06 -10.19
CA ILE A 273 10.34 -13.39 -8.93
C ILE A 273 9.49 -12.15 -8.71
N VAL A 274 9.39 -11.27 -9.72
CA VAL A 274 8.60 -10.04 -9.61
C VAL A 274 7.12 -10.36 -9.37
N ALA A 275 6.56 -11.31 -10.13
CA ALA A 275 5.16 -11.73 -9.96
C ALA A 275 4.91 -12.29 -8.55
N PHE A 276 5.85 -13.06 -8.00
CA PHE A 276 5.75 -13.57 -6.64
C PHE A 276 5.80 -12.45 -5.60
N ALA A 277 6.76 -11.53 -5.71
CA ALA A 277 6.90 -10.41 -4.79
C ALA A 277 5.64 -9.51 -4.76
N LEU A 278 5.03 -9.23 -5.91
CA LEU A 278 3.84 -8.41 -6.03
C LEU A 278 2.60 -8.99 -5.31
N ARG A 279 2.56 -10.29 -5.03
CA ARG A 279 1.45 -10.93 -4.29
C ARG A 279 1.31 -10.42 -2.86
N TYR A 280 2.41 -9.95 -2.29
CA TYR A 280 2.50 -9.52 -0.90
C TYR A 280 2.26 -8.02 -0.70
N ALA A 281 1.88 -7.30 -1.75
CA ALA A 281 1.51 -5.89 -1.62
C ALA A 281 0.43 -5.71 -0.56
N GLY A 282 0.65 -4.76 0.32
CA GLY A 282 -0.24 -4.49 1.44
C GLY A 282 -0.04 -5.37 2.68
N HIS A 283 0.84 -6.38 2.67
CA HIS A 283 1.20 -7.08 3.93
C HIS A 283 1.88 -6.08 4.86
N PRO A 284 1.54 -6.09 6.17
CA PRO A 284 1.99 -5.06 7.09
C PRO A 284 3.49 -5.12 7.37
N PHE A 285 4.02 -4.01 7.89
CA PHE A 285 5.36 -3.99 8.45
C PHE A 285 5.33 -4.59 9.85
N VAL A 286 6.07 -5.68 10.03
CA VAL A 286 6.29 -6.32 11.32
C VAL A 286 7.77 -6.29 11.61
N TYR A 287 8.19 -5.71 12.75
CA TYR A 287 9.61 -5.62 13.08
C TYR A 287 10.22 -7.01 13.26
N GLY A 288 11.28 -7.32 12.50
CA GLY A 288 11.86 -8.67 12.44
C GLY A 288 11.01 -9.70 11.69
N GLY A 289 9.87 -9.29 11.13
CA GLY A 289 8.98 -10.16 10.36
C GLY A 289 9.62 -10.67 9.07
N GLU A 290 9.39 -11.94 8.75
CA GLU A 290 10.01 -12.62 7.62
C GLU A 290 9.08 -13.61 6.91
N PHE A 291 7.82 -13.73 7.39
CA PHE A 291 6.82 -14.64 6.85
C PHE A 291 5.44 -13.97 6.74
N PRO A 292 4.62 -14.41 5.78
CA PRO A 292 3.26 -13.89 5.62
C PRO A 292 2.27 -14.37 6.70
N THR A 293 2.71 -15.26 7.59
CA THR A 293 1.96 -15.81 8.71
C THR A 293 2.74 -15.61 10.00
N PRO A 294 2.09 -15.63 11.20
CA PRO A 294 2.79 -15.51 12.47
C PRO A 294 3.84 -16.59 12.71
N ASP A 295 3.58 -17.81 12.21
CA ASP A 295 4.48 -18.95 12.37
C ASP A 295 5.48 -19.03 11.22
N SER A 296 6.75 -19.11 11.57
CA SER A 296 7.88 -19.28 10.68
C SER A 296 8.69 -20.51 11.10
N PRO A 297 9.37 -21.21 10.18
CA PRO A 297 10.32 -22.26 10.54
C PRO A 297 11.47 -21.78 11.44
N TYR A 298 11.68 -20.47 11.54
CA TYR A 298 12.76 -19.86 12.32
C TYR A 298 12.28 -19.24 13.64
N GLY A 299 10.98 -19.29 13.91
CA GLY A 299 10.39 -18.76 15.13
C GLY A 299 8.97 -18.24 14.94
N HIS A 300 8.45 -17.59 15.97
CA HIS A 300 7.15 -16.96 15.98
C HIS A 300 7.31 -15.44 15.92
N GLN A 301 6.60 -14.80 15.03
CA GLN A 301 6.49 -13.33 14.93
C GLN A 301 5.12 -12.85 15.41
N ALA A 302 5.00 -11.60 15.81
CA ALA A 302 3.77 -11.08 16.43
C ALA A 302 2.55 -11.14 15.51
N HIS A 303 2.77 -10.95 14.21
CA HIS A 303 1.76 -11.05 13.15
C HIS A 303 2.41 -11.49 11.84
N GLY A 304 1.62 -11.97 10.88
CA GLY A 304 2.09 -12.21 9.51
C GLY A 304 2.44 -10.91 8.81
N GLY A 305 3.71 -10.72 8.46
CA GLY A 305 4.22 -9.50 7.83
C GLY A 305 5.73 -9.52 7.70
N PHE A 306 6.30 -8.42 7.25
CA PHE A 306 7.70 -8.36 6.87
C PHE A 306 8.37 -7.08 7.35
N ASP A 307 9.62 -7.17 7.84
CA ASP A 307 10.52 -6.03 7.78
C ASP A 307 11.16 -5.93 6.37
N CYS A 308 11.99 -4.93 6.12
CA CYS A 308 12.58 -4.72 4.80
C CYS A 308 13.42 -5.90 4.32
N SER A 309 14.31 -6.40 5.14
CA SER A 309 15.19 -7.52 4.84
C SER A 309 14.46 -8.87 4.91
N GLY A 310 13.43 -8.99 5.74
CA GLY A 310 12.58 -10.18 5.81
C GLY A 310 11.75 -10.38 4.56
N PHE A 311 11.27 -9.30 3.93
CA PHE A 311 10.62 -9.38 2.64
C PHE A 311 11.56 -9.93 1.56
N ASP A 312 12.77 -9.37 1.46
CA ASP A 312 13.80 -9.86 0.54
C ASP A 312 14.20 -11.31 0.85
N TRP A 313 14.29 -11.66 2.14
CA TRP A 313 14.56 -13.02 2.62
C TRP A 313 13.45 -13.98 2.19
N TRP A 314 12.19 -13.61 2.41
CA TRP A 314 11.03 -14.40 2.01
C TRP A 314 11.03 -14.69 0.52
N VAL A 315 11.20 -13.67 -0.30
CA VAL A 315 11.19 -13.81 -1.75
C VAL A 315 12.40 -14.61 -2.21
N MET A 316 13.59 -14.15 -1.92
CA MET A 316 14.79 -14.65 -2.56
C MET A 316 15.34 -15.94 -1.91
N LYS A 317 15.33 -16.01 -0.56
CA LYS A 317 15.88 -17.16 0.16
C LYS A 317 14.86 -18.27 0.33
N ILE A 318 13.68 -17.95 0.85
CA ILE A 318 12.72 -18.99 1.24
C ILE A 318 12.03 -19.56 -0.01
N HIS A 319 11.48 -18.70 -0.86
CA HIS A 319 10.73 -19.18 -2.01
C HIS A 319 11.62 -19.59 -3.17
N PHE A 320 12.53 -18.74 -3.61
CA PHE A 320 13.37 -19.01 -4.78
C PHE A 320 14.71 -19.68 -4.46
N GLN A 321 15.02 -19.91 -3.18
CA GLN A 321 16.18 -20.66 -2.68
C GLN A 321 17.54 -20.12 -3.14
N TYR A 322 17.65 -18.82 -3.37
CA TYR A 322 18.94 -18.20 -3.64
C TYR A 322 19.87 -18.26 -2.43
N PRO A 323 21.20 -18.30 -2.63
CA PRO A 323 22.17 -18.55 -1.57
C PRO A 323 22.38 -17.31 -0.69
N ILE A 324 21.41 -16.99 0.16
CA ILE A 324 21.55 -16.05 1.26
C ILE A 324 21.82 -16.88 2.52
N SER A 325 22.90 -16.59 3.22
CA SER A 325 23.21 -17.27 4.48
C SER A 325 22.19 -16.96 5.56
N VAL A 326 21.90 -17.90 6.44
CA VAL A 326 21.02 -17.69 7.60
C VAL A 326 21.51 -16.55 8.53
N TYR A 327 22.81 -16.27 8.51
CA TYR A 327 23.41 -15.13 9.24
C TYR A 327 23.24 -13.79 8.52
N GLN A 328 22.74 -13.77 7.29
CA GLN A 328 22.52 -12.57 6.48
C GLN A 328 21.04 -12.14 6.51
N ARG A 329 20.41 -12.16 7.70
CA ARG A 329 19.00 -11.83 7.86
C ARG A 329 18.73 -10.31 7.85
N THR A 330 19.69 -9.50 8.25
CA THR A 330 19.53 -8.03 8.27
C THR A 330 19.97 -7.40 6.97
N ALA A 331 19.43 -6.21 6.65
CA ALA A 331 19.83 -5.43 5.48
C ALA A 331 21.35 -5.18 5.44
N ALA A 332 21.95 -4.82 6.59
CA ALA A 332 23.41 -4.63 6.70
C ALA A 332 24.20 -5.92 6.40
N ALA A 333 23.74 -7.05 6.93
CA ALA A 333 24.42 -8.34 6.70
C ALA A 333 24.28 -8.80 5.24
N MET A 334 23.13 -8.58 4.60
CA MET A 334 22.94 -8.85 3.18
C MET A 334 23.85 -7.93 2.32
N ALA A 335 23.96 -6.66 2.67
CA ALA A 335 24.84 -5.71 1.98
C ALA A 335 26.31 -6.05 2.16
N ALA A 336 26.71 -6.60 3.30
CA ALA A 336 28.10 -7.02 3.58
C ALA A 336 28.49 -8.36 2.92
N ALA A 337 27.58 -9.06 2.24
CA ALA A 337 27.88 -10.32 1.55
C ALA A 337 29.09 -10.21 0.64
N ALA A 338 29.86 -11.33 0.49
CA ALA A 338 31.12 -11.39 -0.27
C ALA A 338 31.00 -11.12 -1.79
N LYS A 339 29.81 -10.85 -2.31
CA LYS A 339 29.58 -10.54 -3.72
C LYS A 339 29.94 -9.07 -4.02
N PRO A 340 30.41 -8.75 -5.25
CA PRO A 340 30.69 -7.37 -5.63
C PRO A 340 29.49 -6.45 -5.46
N ARG A 341 29.73 -5.25 -4.94
CA ARG A 341 28.70 -4.21 -4.88
C ARG A 341 28.37 -3.72 -6.30
N ILE A 342 27.08 -3.64 -6.60
CA ILE A 342 26.58 -3.16 -7.90
C ILE A 342 26.20 -1.69 -7.75
N THR A 343 26.72 -0.84 -8.63
CA THR A 343 26.35 0.58 -8.70
C THR A 343 24.99 0.75 -9.38
N ARG A 344 24.33 1.89 -9.11
CA ARG A 344 23.01 2.21 -9.70
C ARG A 344 22.93 1.94 -11.20
N ALA A 345 23.91 2.37 -11.97
CA ALA A 345 23.95 2.23 -13.44
C ALA A 345 24.01 0.76 -13.92
N LYS A 346 24.41 -0.17 -13.05
CA LYS A 346 24.53 -1.60 -13.37
C LYS A 346 23.41 -2.46 -12.76
N LEU A 347 22.43 -1.84 -12.07
CA LEU A 347 21.29 -2.55 -11.49
C LEU A 347 20.45 -3.20 -12.59
N LYS A 348 20.00 -4.41 -12.32
CA LYS A 348 19.04 -5.17 -13.13
C LYS A 348 17.86 -5.60 -12.26
N PRO A 349 16.68 -5.82 -12.84
CA PRO A 349 15.54 -6.34 -12.07
C PRO A 349 15.90 -7.59 -11.27
N CYS A 350 15.37 -7.70 -10.07
CA CYS A 350 15.66 -8.72 -9.05
C CYS A 350 17.03 -8.62 -8.39
N ASP A 351 17.80 -7.53 -8.59
CA ASP A 351 18.90 -7.21 -7.67
C ASP A 351 18.33 -6.77 -6.32
N LEU A 352 18.96 -7.21 -5.22
CA LEU A 352 18.73 -6.61 -3.92
C LEU A 352 19.42 -5.25 -3.86
N ILE A 353 18.71 -4.21 -3.49
CA ILE A 353 19.26 -2.86 -3.32
C ILE A 353 19.22 -2.46 -1.85
N PHE A 354 20.17 -1.61 -1.46
CA PHE A 354 20.41 -1.26 -0.09
C PHE A 354 20.55 0.25 0.08
N PHE A 355 20.14 0.76 1.25
CA PHE A 355 20.14 2.18 1.56
C PHE A 355 20.92 2.44 2.84
N ALA A 356 21.74 3.50 2.84
CA ALA A 356 22.58 3.91 3.95
C ALA A 356 22.68 5.44 4.02
N PRO A 357 22.94 6.06 5.20
CA PRO A 357 22.79 7.52 5.40
C PRO A 357 23.66 8.40 4.50
N ALA A 358 24.83 7.92 4.04
CA ALA A 358 25.70 8.64 3.11
C ALA A 358 25.77 7.95 1.73
N GLY A 359 24.76 7.14 1.40
CA GLY A 359 24.66 6.41 0.16
C GLY A 359 25.91 5.57 -0.13
N PRO A 360 26.49 5.68 -1.34
CA PRO A 360 27.63 4.84 -1.75
C PRO A 360 28.91 5.02 -0.90
N ARG A 361 29.02 6.08 -0.13
CA ARG A 361 30.16 6.35 0.76
C ARG A 361 30.05 5.65 2.10
N SER A 362 28.88 5.14 2.44
CA SER A 362 28.65 4.43 3.69
C SER A 362 29.33 3.06 3.73
N ALA A 363 29.72 2.62 4.91
CA ALA A 363 30.10 1.23 5.15
C ALA A 363 28.86 0.32 5.05
N ALA A 364 29.02 -0.93 4.64
CA ALA A 364 27.92 -1.89 4.55
C ALA A 364 27.23 -2.12 5.92
N SER A 365 27.95 -2.01 7.01
CA SER A 365 27.43 -2.13 8.38
C SER A 365 26.46 -1.03 8.80
N THR A 366 26.41 0.08 8.07
CA THR A 366 25.48 1.20 8.33
C THR A 366 24.25 1.18 7.41
N VAL A 367 24.10 0.15 6.59
CA VAL A 367 22.92 -0.06 5.79
C VAL A 367 21.72 -0.30 6.71
N TYR A 368 20.67 0.51 6.53
CA TYR A 368 19.49 0.48 7.39
C TYR A 368 18.24 -0.07 6.69
N HIS A 369 18.26 -0.21 5.36
CA HIS A 369 17.09 -0.64 4.59
C HIS A 369 17.49 -1.47 3.37
N ALA A 370 16.61 -2.39 2.96
CA ALA A 370 16.76 -3.26 1.80
C ALA A 370 15.47 -3.28 0.97
N ALA A 371 15.61 -3.58 -0.32
CA ALA A 371 14.49 -3.69 -1.24
C ALA A 371 14.84 -4.55 -2.46
N LEU A 372 13.83 -5.08 -3.13
CA LEU A 372 13.95 -5.81 -4.38
C LEU A 372 13.76 -4.83 -5.56
N TYR A 373 14.76 -4.68 -6.39
CA TYR A 373 14.74 -3.79 -7.55
C TYR A 373 13.87 -4.36 -8.67
N LEU A 374 12.94 -3.57 -9.19
CA LEU A 374 12.02 -3.96 -10.26
C LEU A 374 12.51 -3.49 -11.66
N GLY A 375 13.42 -2.52 -11.70
CA GLY A 375 13.90 -1.91 -12.94
C GLY A 375 13.39 -0.48 -13.14
N ASN A 376 14.05 0.27 -14.02
CA ASN A 376 13.70 1.65 -14.36
C ASN A 376 13.53 2.57 -13.13
N GLY A 377 14.36 2.38 -12.10
CA GLY A 377 14.28 3.13 -10.84
C GLY A 377 13.27 2.59 -9.84
N TRP A 378 12.35 1.73 -10.22
CA TRP A 378 11.31 1.18 -9.33
C TRP A 378 11.82 0.01 -8.50
N PHE A 379 11.30 -0.10 -7.28
CA PHE A 379 11.59 -1.20 -6.36
C PHE A 379 10.36 -1.50 -5.49
N ILE A 380 10.30 -2.72 -4.95
CA ILE A 380 9.32 -3.16 -3.97
C ILE A 380 10.02 -3.43 -2.65
N HIS A 381 9.42 -3.02 -1.55
CA HIS A 381 9.99 -3.14 -0.22
C HIS A 381 8.90 -3.19 0.86
N SER A 382 9.26 -3.64 2.06
CA SER A 382 8.45 -3.43 3.25
C SER A 382 9.08 -2.34 4.11
N THR A 383 8.29 -1.37 4.56
CA THR A 383 8.78 -0.24 5.37
C THR A 383 7.71 0.26 6.34
N GLY A 384 8.13 0.59 7.57
CA GLY A 384 7.25 1.17 8.58
C GLY A 384 6.73 2.56 8.23
N SER A 385 7.38 3.31 7.31
CA SER A 385 6.90 4.64 6.92
C SER A 385 5.61 4.64 6.11
N THR A 386 5.29 3.53 5.46
CA THR A 386 4.05 3.30 4.71
C THR A 386 3.31 2.06 5.19
N ASP A 387 3.68 1.56 6.34
CA ASP A 387 3.11 0.37 6.98
C ASP A 387 3.07 -0.85 6.05
N GLY A 388 4.22 -1.30 5.56
CA GLY A 388 4.34 -2.60 4.91
C GLY A 388 4.79 -2.60 3.46
N VAL A 389 4.39 -3.66 2.74
CA VAL A 389 4.87 -3.96 1.40
C VAL A 389 4.21 -3.05 0.37
N SER A 390 5.03 -2.23 -0.29
CA SER A 390 4.62 -1.27 -1.31
C SER A 390 5.73 -1.06 -2.34
N ILE A 391 5.48 -0.25 -3.36
CA ILE A 391 6.50 0.15 -4.34
C ILE A 391 6.90 1.60 -4.16
N ALA A 392 8.14 1.90 -4.52
CA ALA A 392 8.68 3.25 -4.55
C ALA A 392 9.69 3.39 -5.72
N SER A 393 10.16 4.60 -5.96
CA SER A 393 11.16 4.86 -7.00
C SER A 393 12.40 5.55 -6.45
N LEU A 394 13.56 5.15 -6.95
CA LEU A 394 14.85 5.82 -6.71
C LEU A 394 14.88 7.25 -7.26
N ASP A 395 13.95 7.61 -8.15
CA ASP A 395 13.90 8.92 -8.80
C ASP A 395 13.01 9.92 -8.06
N TRP A 396 12.38 9.52 -6.95
CA TRP A 396 11.56 10.42 -6.16
C TRP A 396 12.40 11.40 -5.33
N GLU A 397 12.30 12.66 -5.65
CA GLU A 397 12.91 13.72 -4.87
C GLU A 397 12.26 13.85 -3.48
N GLY A 398 13.06 14.21 -2.47
CA GLY A 398 12.59 14.46 -1.11
C GLY A 398 12.36 13.23 -0.23
N TRP A 399 12.54 12.01 -0.75
CA TRP A 399 12.35 10.76 0.01
C TRP A 399 13.65 10.12 0.51
N GLY A 400 14.82 10.66 0.13
CA GLY A 400 16.11 10.09 0.48
C GLY A 400 16.51 8.86 -0.36
N TRP A 401 15.58 8.21 -1.07
CA TRP A 401 15.89 7.00 -1.83
C TRP A 401 17.00 7.18 -2.86
N HIS A 402 17.04 8.36 -3.49
CA HIS A 402 18.07 8.69 -4.46
C HIS A 402 19.46 8.86 -3.81
N THR A 403 19.54 9.61 -2.72
CA THR A 403 20.78 9.98 -2.03
C THR A 403 21.35 8.84 -1.19
N ASP A 404 20.47 8.05 -0.60
CA ASP A 404 20.80 6.99 0.34
C ASP A 404 21.06 5.64 -0.33
N LEU A 405 20.84 5.52 -1.64
CA LEU A 405 21.14 4.28 -2.36
C LEU A 405 22.63 3.92 -2.21
N TRP A 406 22.90 2.93 -1.37
CA TRP A 406 24.25 2.40 -1.17
C TRP A 406 24.75 1.62 -2.39
N GLY A 407 23.87 0.87 -3.04
CA GLY A 407 24.12 0.00 -4.19
C GLY A 407 23.32 -1.28 -4.08
N GLY A 408 23.72 -2.31 -4.82
CA GLY A 408 23.01 -3.58 -4.87
C GLY A 408 23.90 -4.82 -4.78
N ARG A 409 23.23 -5.97 -4.65
CA ARG A 409 23.79 -7.32 -4.75
C ARG A 409 22.97 -8.13 -5.73
N ARG A 410 23.60 -8.85 -6.64
CA ARG A 410 22.94 -9.75 -7.59
C ARG A 410 23.05 -11.19 -7.13
N LEU A 411 21.93 -11.85 -7.01
CA LEU A 411 21.84 -13.27 -6.68
C LEU A 411 21.65 -14.12 -7.93
N LEU A 412 20.96 -13.60 -8.93
CA LEU A 412 20.67 -14.28 -10.20
C LEU A 412 21.95 -14.55 -10.96
N LYS A 413 22.02 -15.75 -11.56
CA LYS A 413 23.11 -16.16 -12.47
C LYS A 413 22.95 -15.48 -13.82
N ALA A 414 24.04 -15.41 -14.60
CA ALA A 414 24.00 -14.77 -15.92
C ALA A 414 22.94 -15.40 -16.86
N ALA A 415 22.79 -16.71 -16.84
CA ALA A 415 21.78 -17.41 -17.65
C ALA A 415 20.33 -17.04 -17.27
N GLU A 416 20.06 -16.72 -16.01
CA GLU A 416 18.73 -16.33 -15.52
C GLU A 416 18.35 -14.89 -15.92
N LEU A 417 19.32 -14.12 -16.45
CA LEU A 417 19.14 -12.74 -16.89
C LEU A 417 18.96 -12.61 -18.40
N LEU A 418 19.01 -13.72 -19.13
CA LEU A 418 18.83 -13.71 -20.59
C LEU A 418 17.36 -13.43 -20.92
N PRO A 419 17.08 -12.62 -21.94
CA PRO A 419 15.72 -12.43 -22.40
C PRO A 419 15.14 -13.78 -22.86
N PRO A 420 13.82 -13.96 -22.82
CA PRO A 420 13.18 -15.18 -23.30
C PRO A 420 13.57 -15.41 -24.77
N THR A 421 13.90 -16.65 -25.10
CA THR A 421 14.14 -17.03 -26.51
C THR A 421 12.84 -16.76 -27.28
N PRO A 422 12.88 -16.04 -28.40
CA PRO A 422 11.69 -15.83 -29.21
C PRO A 422 11.08 -17.18 -29.57
N THR A 423 9.83 -17.39 -29.20
CA THR A 423 9.07 -18.55 -29.69
C THR A 423 9.09 -18.50 -31.21
N PRO A 424 9.55 -19.53 -31.92
CA PRO A 424 9.50 -19.51 -33.38
C PRO A 424 8.07 -19.25 -33.80
N SER A 425 7.89 -18.25 -34.65
CA SER A 425 6.58 -17.96 -35.24
C SER A 425 6.05 -19.24 -35.87
N PRO A 426 4.79 -19.62 -35.64
CA PRO A 426 4.26 -20.79 -36.31
C PRO A 426 4.48 -20.64 -37.82
N SER A 427 5.17 -21.61 -38.44
CA SER A 427 5.33 -21.63 -39.88
C SER A 427 3.97 -21.44 -40.53
N PRO A 428 3.85 -20.59 -41.52
CA PRO A 428 2.57 -20.41 -42.24
C PRO A 428 2.11 -21.79 -42.68
N THR A 429 0.93 -22.19 -42.24
CA THR A 429 0.28 -23.41 -42.72
C THR A 429 0.20 -23.31 -44.24
N PRO A 430 0.71 -24.31 -45.00
CA PRO A 430 0.62 -24.24 -46.45
C PRO A 430 -0.86 -24.09 -46.86
N THR A 431 -1.14 -23.00 -47.54
CA THR A 431 -2.45 -22.74 -48.12
C THR A 431 -2.71 -23.87 -49.13
N GLN A 432 -3.64 -24.75 -48.81
CA GLN A 432 -4.09 -25.73 -49.77
C GLN A 432 -4.68 -24.98 -50.95
N SER A 433 -4.08 -25.17 -52.14
CA SER A 433 -4.62 -24.68 -53.39
C SER A 433 -6.02 -25.27 -53.58
N PRO A 434 -7.00 -24.47 -54.01
CA PRO A 434 -8.34 -25.00 -54.28
C PRO A 434 -8.25 -26.06 -55.36
N SER A 435 -8.74 -27.26 -55.05
CA SER A 435 -8.93 -28.37 -55.99
C SER A 435 -9.81 -27.90 -57.10
N ALA A 436 -9.35 -28.03 -58.35
CA ALA A 436 -10.11 -27.71 -59.52
C ALA A 436 -11.38 -28.62 -59.58
N SER A 437 -12.55 -28.03 -59.67
CA SER A 437 -13.81 -28.73 -59.91
C SER A 437 -13.78 -29.37 -61.29
N PRO A 438 -14.23 -30.63 -61.44
CA PRO A 438 -14.39 -31.25 -62.74
C PRO A 438 -15.56 -30.59 -63.49
N SER A 439 -15.32 -30.27 -64.78
CA SER A 439 -16.34 -29.79 -65.72
C SER A 439 -17.38 -30.88 -65.99
N PRO A 440 -18.66 -30.55 -66.09
CA PRO A 440 -19.67 -31.50 -66.48
C PRO A 440 -19.60 -31.81 -68.00
N GLN A 441 -19.73 -33.11 -68.36
CA GLN A 441 -20.05 -33.56 -69.69
C GLN A 441 -21.55 -33.59 -69.86
#